data_c829f8b7dfe63915f3bd655cfb85c16e
#
_entry.id   c829f8b7dfe63915f3bd655cfb85c16e
#
_cell.length_a   1.000
_cell.length_b   1.000
_cell.length_c   1.000
_cell.angle_alpha   90.00
_cell.angle_beta   90.00
_cell.angle_gamma   90.00
#
_symmetry.space_group_name_H-M   'P 1'
#
loop_
_entity.id
_entity.type
_entity.pdbx_description
1 polymer ?
#
loop_
_entity_poly.entity_id
_entity_poly.type
_entity_poly.pdbx_seq_one_letter_code
_entity_poly.pdbx_strand_id
1 'polypeptide(L)'
;MKLLLQMSLVLIWGSNKPVIRIGRIAGQYAKPRSSPMEMVNGKEIPSFRGDILNGYDPEHRRVDPERLVSAYFHSATTSNYIRAQLSSGFADLHNPLDWELGHVRDQGLQSKYSTIVTSISDSLRFMKTIGADTSGQLQTVDLYTSHEGLVLEYEQSLTRRLKHPFGHQPSQPSADGKGWYNTSAHFIWIGDRTRQIEGGHVEYFRGIENPIGIKVGPSMKNDELVELLDIVNPTKEIGKITLITRYGAEKVESMLGAHIEAVKASGHIVVWQCDPMHG
;
A
#
# COMPACT_ATOMS: atom_id res chain seq x y z
N MET A 1 -4.72 -4.29 -11.95
CA MET A 1 -5.77 -4.92 -11.10
C MET A 1 -5.84 -6.43 -11.31
N LYS A 2 -6.16 -6.94 -12.51
CA LYS A 2 -6.26 -8.40 -12.78
C LYS A 2 -5.03 -9.19 -12.31
N LEU A 3 -3.83 -8.71 -12.60
CA LEU A 3 -2.58 -9.34 -12.13
C LEU A 3 -2.50 -9.46 -10.61
N LEU A 4 -2.86 -8.42 -9.85
CA LEU A 4 -2.88 -8.48 -8.37
C LEU A 4 -3.86 -9.53 -7.85
N LEU A 5 -5.03 -9.66 -8.49
CA LEU A 5 -6.02 -10.68 -8.15
C LEU A 5 -5.48 -12.10 -8.41
N GLN A 6 -4.89 -12.32 -9.58
CA GLN A 6 -4.29 -13.59 -9.95
C GLN A 6 -3.16 -13.99 -8.99
N MET A 7 -2.23 -13.07 -8.73
CA MET A 7 -1.13 -13.29 -7.77
C MET A 7 -1.66 -13.64 -6.38
N SER A 8 -2.72 -12.96 -5.92
CA SER A 8 -3.30 -13.23 -4.60
C SER A 8 -3.89 -14.63 -4.50
N LEU A 9 -4.52 -15.14 -5.55
CA LEU A 9 -5.06 -16.50 -5.55
C LEU A 9 -3.96 -17.56 -5.52
N VAL A 10 -2.90 -17.37 -6.29
CA VAL A 10 -1.73 -18.26 -6.25
C VAL A 10 -1.09 -18.28 -4.87
N LEU A 11 -0.98 -17.10 -4.23
CA LEU A 11 -0.45 -17.00 -2.87
C LEU A 11 -1.36 -17.65 -1.83
N ILE A 12 -2.69 -17.45 -1.91
CA ILE A 12 -3.66 -18.10 -1.03
C ILE A 12 -3.56 -19.63 -1.18
N TRP A 13 -3.54 -20.11 -2.43
CA TRP A 13 -3.42 -21.54 -2.72
C TRP A 13 -2.13 -22.14 -2.15
N GLY A 14 -0.98 -21.49 -2.40
CA GLY A 14 0.32 -22.02 -1.98
C GLY A 14 0.60 -21.91 -0.49
N SER A 15 0.08 -20.86 0.18
CA SER A 15 0.34 -20.60 1.60
C SER A 15 -0.78 -21.07 2.54
N ASN A 16 -1.95 -21.32 2.01
CA ASN A 16 -3.19 -21.56 2.79
C ASN A 16 -3.46 -20.44 3.82
N LYS A 17 -3.16 -19.19 3.43
CA LYS A 17 -3.34 -17.98 4.25
C LYS A 17 -4.14 -16.94 3.49
N PRO A 18 -4.92 -16.11 4.19
CA PRO A 18 -5.60 -14.98 3.56
C PRO A 18 -4.59 -13.95 3.05
N VAL A 19 -4.93 -13.30 1.93
CA VAL A 19 -4.10 -12.27 1.31
C VAL A 19 -4.91 -10.97 1.21
N ILE A 20 -4.40 -9.90 1.80
CA ILE A 20 -4.92 -8.55 1.66
C ILE A 20 -4.28 -7.92 0.42
N ARG A 21 -5.09 -7.41 -0.49
CA ARG A 21 -4.66 -6.83 -1.76
C ARG A 21 -4.62 -5.32 -1.65
N ILE A 22 -3.40 -4.78 -1.60
CA ILE A 22 -3.18 -3.34 -1.53
C ILE A 22 -2.36 -2.92 -2.75
N GLY A 23 -3.00 -2.19 -3.67
CA GLY A 23 -2.33 -1.69 -4.88
C GLY A 23 -1.86 -0.25 -4.70
N ARG A 24 -0.65 0.07 -5.17
CA ARG A 24 -0.21 1.46 -5.32
C ARG A 24 -0.88 2.07 -6.55
N ILE A 25 -2.15 2.36 -6.42
CA ILE A 25 -3.05 2.79 -7.49
C ILE A 25 -3.85 3.99 -6.98
N ALA A 26 -4.04 4.99 -7.84
CA ALA A 26 -4.69 6.25 -7.50
C ALA A 26 -3.94 7.03 -6.38
N GLY A 27 -4.43 8.17 -6.00
CA GLY A 27 -3.83 8.98 -4.94
C GLY A 27 -2.67 9.82 -5.42
N GLN A 28 -1.59 9.85 -4.65
CA GLN A 28 -0.48 10.76 -4.84
C GLN A 28 0.63 10.17 -5.73
N TYR A 29 1.11 10.96 -6.70
CA TYR A 29 2.19 10.58 -7.63
C TYR A 29 3.51 11.32 -7.36
N ALA A 30 3.72 11.81 -6.15
CA ALA A 30 4.93 12.52 -5.75
C ALA A 30 6.12 11.57 -5.59
N LYS A 31 7.32 12.10 -5.86
CA LYS A 31 8.59 11.41 -5.66
C LYS A 31 9.46 12.16 -4.65
N PRO A 32 9.92 11.49 -3.57
CA PRO A 32 10.90 12.07 -2.68
C PRO A 32 12.23 12.24 -3.41
N ARG A 33 12.88 13.39 -3.24
CA ARG A 33 14.18 13.69 -3.83
C ARG A 33 15.18 14.07 -2.75
N SER A 34 16.43 13.59 -2.91
CA SER A 34 17.53 13.94 -2.00
C SER A 34 18.07 15.35 -2.26
N SER A 35 17.90 15.87 -3.49
CA SER A 35 18.30 17.24 -3.86
C SER A 35 17.12 17.98 -4.50
N PRO A 36 16.97 19.28 -4.22
CA PRO A 36 15.99 20.13 -4.90
C PRO A 36 16.32 20.36 -6.38
N MET A 37 17.59 20.17 -6.77
CA MET A 37 18.11 20.40 -8.12
C MET A 37 18.73 19.13 -8.68
N GLU A 38 18.72 19.00 -10.01
CA GLU A 38 19.41 17.93 -10.75
C GLU A 38 20.03 18.45 -12.04
N MET A 39 21.10 17.77 -12.51
CA MET A 39 21.77 18.12 -13.76
C MET A 39 21.11 17.44 -14.94
N VAL A 40 20.61 18.22 -15.90
CA VAL A 40 20.02 17.73 -17.15
C VAL A 40 20.67 18.45 -18.32
N ASN A 41 21.29 17.70 -19.21
CA ASN A 41 22.00 18.26 -20.40
C ASN A 41 23.02 19.38 -20.06
N GLY A 42 23.75 19.23 -18.95
CA GLY A 42 24.75 20.20 -18.51
C GLY A 42 24.18 21.46 -17.85
N LYS A 43 22.89 21.54 -17.62
CA LYS A 43 22.22 22.63 -16.88
C LYS A 43 21.64 22.13 -15.57
N GLU A 44 21.80 22.90 -14.51
CA GLU A 44 21.19 22.66 -13.23
C GLU A 44 19.74 23.18 -13.25
N ILE A 45 18.78 22.28 -13.08
CA ILE A 45 17.35 22.59 -13.08
C ILE A 45 16.66 21.96 -11.88
N PRO A 46 15.46 22.42 -11.49
CA PRO A 46 14.70 21.78 -10.43
C PRO A 46 14.47 20.28 -10.68
N SER A 47 14.63 19.47 -9.65
CA SER A 47 14.42 18.02 -9.74
C SER A 47 12.97 17.68 -10.11
N PHE A 48 12.79 16.62 -10.88
CA PHE A 48 11.47 16.05 -11.13
C PHE A 48 10.91 15.43 -9.82
N ARG A 49 9.81 15.97 -9.32
CA ARG A 49 9.19 15.59 -8.05
C ARG A 49 7.91 14.76 -8.19
N GLY A 50 7.61 14.32 -9.42
CA GLY A 50 6.40 13.58 -9.76
C GLY A 50 5.35 14.47 -10.43
N ASP A 51 4.53 13.87 -11.26
CA ASP A 51 3.56 14.56 -12.10
C ASP A 51 2.52 15.38 -11.32
N ILE A 52 2.31 15.07 -10.05
CA ILE A 52 1.46 15.85 -9.15
C ILE A 52 2.04 17.24 -8.81
N LEU A 53 3.33 17.44 -8.97
CA LEU A 53 4.02 18.68 -8.59
C LEU A 53 4.61 19.42 -9.78
N ASN A 54 5.30 18.70 -10.68
CA ASN A 54 5.96 19.29 -11.85
C ASN A 54 6.07 18.29 -13.01
N GLY A 55 6.39 18.78 -14.21
CA GLY A 55 6.55 17.95 -15.39
C GLY A 55 7.91 17.28 -15.49
N TYR A 56 8.00 16.19 -16.25
CA TYR A 56 9.24 15.47 -16.50
C TYR A 56 10.20 16.26 -17.41
N ASP A 57 9.67 16.96 -18.41
CA ASP A 57 10.46 17.73 -19.35
C ASP A 57 11.13 18.94 -18.67
N PRO A 58 12.37 19.33 -19.08
CA PRO A 58 13.13 20.43 -18.46
C PRO A 58 12.38 21.76 -18.36
N GLU A 59 11.59 22.11 -19.37
CA GLU A 59 10.78 23.31 -19.40
C GLU A 59 9.59 23.30 -18.43
N HIS A 60 9.17 22.12 -17.97
CA HIS A 60 8.02 21.92 -17.06
C HIS A 60 8.43 21.62 -15.62
N ARG A 61 9.69 21.92 -15.22
CA ARG A 61 10.21 21.62 -13.88
C ARG A 61 9.77 22.60 -12.78
N ARG A 62 9.13 23.70 -13.12
CA ARG A 62 8.53 24.58 -12.13
C ARG A 62 7.33 23.89 -11.51
N VAL A 63 7.18 24.06 -10.19
CA VAL A 63 5.99 23.53 -9.46
C VAL A 63 4.74 24.23 -9.98
N ASP A 64 3.71 23.44 -10.27
CA ASP A 64 2.43 23.90 -10.81
C ASP A 64 1.30 23.41 -9.90
N PRO A 65 0.63 24.30 -9.15
CA PRO A 65 -0.45 23.92 -8.24
C PRO A 65 -1.66 23.25 -8.90
N GLU A 66 -1.93 23.57 -10.19
CA GLU A 66 -3.05 22.96 -10.94
C GLU A 66 -2.88 21.44 -11.09
N ARG A 67 -1.65 20.95 -11.01
CA ARG A 67 -1.35 19.53 -11.05
C ARG A 67 -1.92 18.77 -9.83
N LEU A 68 -2.02 19.41 -8.67
CA LEU A 68 -2.66 18.81 -7.49
C LEU A 68 -4.14 18.55 -7.74
N VAL A 69 -4.84 19.50 -8.35
CA VAL A 69 -6.27 19.36 -8.70
C VAL A 69 -6.44 18.27 -9.76
N SER A 70 -5.61 18.29 -10.81
CA SER A 70 -5.63 17.26 -11.86
C SER A 70 -5.36 15.87 -11.29
N ALA A 71 -4.41 15.72 -10.37
CA ALA A 71 -4.11 14.46 -9.70
C ALA A 71 -5.30 13.94 -8.89
N TYR A 72 -6.03 14.82 -8.21
CA TYR A 72 -7.26 14.45 -7.52
C TYR A 72 -8.30 13.86 -8.48
N PHE A 73 -8.56 14.49 -9.61
CA PHE A 73 -9.53 13.99 -10.60
C PHE A 73 -9.09 12.65 -11.21
N HIS A 74 -7.81 12.50 -11.53
CA HIS A 74 -7.26 11.23 -12.00
C HIS A 74 -7.40 10.12 -10.95
N SER A 75 -7.12 10.43 -9.69
CA SER A 75 -7.28 9.50 -8.57
C SER A 75 -8.73 9.08 -8.39
N ALA A 76 -9.67 10.04 -8.37
CA ALA A 76 -11.09 9.79 -8.21
C ALA A 76 -11.66 8.93 -9.36
N THR A 77 -11.29 9.26 -10.60
CA THR A 77 -11.71 8.51 -11.79
C THR A 77 -11.17 7.10 -11.77
N THR A 78 -9.88 6.91 -11.43
CA THR A 78 -9.24 5.60 -11.31
C THR A 78 -9.92 4.76 -10.24
N SER A 79 -10.19 5.33 -9.07
CA SER A 79 -10.87 4.64 -7.97
C SER A 79 -12.29 4.21 -8.33
N ASN A 80 -13.04 5.07 -9.05
CA ASN A 80 -14.37 4.73 -9.53
C ASN A 80 -14.34 3.64 -10.59
N TYR A 81 -13.38 3.68 -11.51
CA TYR A 81 -13.19 2.64 -12.51
C TYR A 81 -12.87 1.29 -11.87
N ILE A 82 -11.95 1.27 -10.90
CA ILE A 82 -11.61 0.06 -10.14
C ILE A 82 -12.86 -0.50 -9.45
N ARG A 83 -13.63 0.35 -8.78
CA ARG A 83 -14.85 -0.05 -8.08
C ARG A 83 -15.90 -0.63 -9.03
N ALA A 84 -16.09 0.01 -10.19
CA ALA A 84 -16.99 -0.49 -11.24
C ALA A 84 -16.54 -1.86 -11.77
N GLN A 85 -15.25 -2.05 -12.01
CA GLN A 85 -14.70 -3.32 -12.47
C GLN A 85 -14.85 -4.44 -11.42
N LEU A 86 -14.61 -4.14 -10.14
CA LEU A 86 -14.80 -5.11 -9.07
C LEU A 86 -16.26 -5.54 -8.93
N SER A 87 -17.20 -4.63 -9.17
CA SER A 87 -18.65 -4.90 -9.08
C SER A 87 -19.23 -5.55 -10.34
N SER A 88 -18.54 -5.50 -11.48
CA SER A 88 -19.04 -6.02 -12.77
C SER A 88 -18.79 -7.53 -12.99
N GLY A 89 -18.22 -8.23 -12.01
CA GLY A 89 -17.80 -9.62 -12.18
C GLY A 89 -16.41 -9.78 -12.83
N PHE A 90 -15.70 -8.70 -13.17
CA PHE A 90 -14.32 -8.78 -13.66
C PHE A 90 -13.37 -9.44 -12.64
N ALA A 91 -13.69 -9.31 -11.36
CA ALA A 91 -12.99 -9.93 -10.25
C ALA A 91 -13.54 -11.31 -9.87
N ASP A 92 -14.47 -11.85 -10.66
CA ASP A 92 -15.06 -13.16 -10.43
C ASP A 92 -13.96 -14.22 -10.46
N LEU A 93 -13.79 -14.89 -9.33
CA LEU A 93 -12.78 -15.91 -9.13
C LEU A 93 -13.23 -17.29 -9.63
N HIS A 94 -14.49 -17.43 -10.08
CA HIS A 94 -15.04 -18.70 -10.53
C HIS A 94 -14.46 -19.19 -11.87
N ASN A 95 -13.84 -18.29 -12.65
CA ASN A 95 -13.28 -18.62 -13.96
C ASN A 95 -11.77 -18.31 -14.03
N PRO A 96 -10.91 -18.96 -13.21
CA PRO A 96 -9.47 -18.73 -13.25
C PRO A 96 -8.82 -19.21 -14.56
N LEU A 97 -9.50 -20.02 -15.38
CA LEU A 97 -9.00 -20.51 -16.66
C LEU A 97 -8.92 -19.41 -17.73
N ASP A 98 -9.66 -18.30 -17.59
CA ASP A 98 -9.58 -17.14 -18.49
C ASP A 98 -8.31 -16.29 -18.26
N TRP A 99 -7.39 -16.79 -17.46
CA TRP A 99 -6.15 -16.08 -17.16
C TRP A 99 -5.11 -16.36 -18.24
N GLU A 100 -4.96 -15.41 -19.13
CA GLU A 100 -3.96 -15.50 -20.19
C GLU A 100 -2.54 -15.40 -19.62
N LEU A 101 -1.72 -16.42 -19.91
CA LEU A 101 -0.29 -16.49 -19.58
C LEU A 101 0.60 -16.26 -20.81
N GLY A 102 0.08 -15.67 -21.87
CA GLY A 102 0.83 -15.44 -23.10
C GLY A 102 2.12 -14.62 -22.93
N HIS A 103 2.28 -13.94 -21.79
CA HIS A 103 3.50 -13.22 -21.44
C HIS A 103 4.58 -14.08 -20.78
N VAL A 104 4.25 -15.28 -20.29
CA VAL A 104 5.21 -16.20 -19.68
C VAL A 104 5.85 -17.04 -20.80
N ARG A 105 7.14 -16.84 -21.04
CA ARG A 105 7.89 -17.53 -22.12
C ARG A 105 8.45 -18.88 -21.70
N ASP A 106 8.67 -19.10 -20.41
CA ASP A 106 9.21 -20.34 -19.87
C ASP A 106 8.12 -21.42 -19.81
N GLN A 107 8.29 -22.50 -20.57
CA GLN A 107 7.33 -23.60 -20.64
C GLN A 107 7.19 -24.37 -19.32
N GLY A 108 8.27 -24.48 -18.54
CA GLY A 108 8.25 -25.11 -17.23
C GLY A 108 7.39 -24.32 -16.23
N LEU A 109 7.52 -22.99 -16.24
CA LEU A 109 6.68 -22.09 -15.44
C LEU A 109 5.24 -22.12 -15.90
N GLN A 110 4.97 -22.13 -17.22
CA GLN A 110 3.61 -22.25 -17.75
C GLN A 110 2.95 -23.54 -17.27
N SER A 111 3.64 -24.68 -17.33
CA SER A 111 3.12 -25.98 -16.89
C SER A 111 2.79 -25.97 -15.39
N LYS A 112 3.71 -25.49 -14.55
CA LYS A 112 3.47 -25.36 -13.09
C LYS A 112 2.27 -24.48 -12.79
N TYR A 113 2.18 -23.36 -13.45
CA TYR A 113 1.06 -22.43 -13.27
C TYR A 113 -0.27 -23.03 -13.74
N SER A 114 -0.30 -23.67 -14.91
CA SER A 114 -1.50 -24.34 -15.41
C SER A 114 -1.99 -25.41 -14.43
N THR A 115 -1.08 -26.16 -13.79
CA THR A 115 -1.41 -27.13 -12.74
C THR A 115 -2.11 -26.45 -11.55
N ILE A 116 -1.57 -25.32 -11.07
CA ILE A 116 -2.16 -24.56 -9.97
C ILE A 116 -3.56 -24.04 -10.36
N VAL A 117 -3.69 -23.44 -11.54
CA VAL A 117 -4.97 -22.90 -12.04
C VAL A 117 -6.02 -23.99 -12.19
N THR A 118 -5.64 -25.16 -12.71
CA THR A 118 -6.54 -26.33 -12.81
C THR A 118 -7.00 -26.79 -11.43
N SER A 119 -6.10 -26.90 -10.46
CA SER A 119 -6.43 -27.31 -9.10
C SER A 119 -7.37 -26.31 -8.40
N ILE A 120 -7.17 -25.01 -8.62
CA ILE A 120 -8.08 -23.96 -8.11
C ILE A 120 -9.46 -24.11 -8.78
N SER A 121 -9.52 -24.31 -10.10
CA SER A 121 -10.76 -24.48 -10.84
C SER A 121 -11.55 -25.71 -10.37
N ASP A 122 -10.85 -26.83 -10.11
CA ASP A 122 -11.48 -28.05 -9.59
C ASP A 122 -12.04 -27.84 -8.19
N SER A 123 -11.33 -27.13 -7.33
CA SER A 123 -11.80 -26.77 -5.99
C SER A 123 -13.05 -25.87 -6.03
N LEU A 124 -13.06 -24.85 -6.89
CA LEU A 124 -14.21 -23.96 -7.08
C LEU A 124 -15.43 -24.72 -7.64
N ARG A 125 -15.20 -25.61 -8.61
CA ARG A 125 -16.25 -26.48 -9.17
C ARG A 125 -16.84 -27.41 -8.10
N PHE A 126 -16.00 -27.98 -7.25
CA PHE A 126 -16.44 -28.80 -6.12
C PHE A 126 -17.31 -27.99 -5.17
N MET A 127 -16.86 -26.80 -4.73
CA MET A 127 -17.63 -25.92 -3.85
C MET A 127 -19.00 -25.56 -4.45
N LYS A 128 -19.05 -25.26 -5.73
CA LYS A 128 -20.28 -24.99 -6.47
C LYS A 128 -21.22 -26.20 -6.45
N THR A 129 -20.68 -27.40 -6.69
CA THR A 129 -21.45 -28.66 -6.75
C THR A 129 -22.10 -29.00 -5.42
N ILE A 130 -21.41 -28.74 -4.30
CA ILE A 130 -21.99 -28.98 -2.95
C ILE A 130 -22.85 -27.82 -2.43
N GLY A 131 -23.06 -26.77 -3.23
CA GLY A 131 -23.88 -25.61 -2.85
C GLY A 131 -23.21 -24.67 -1.83
N ALA A 132 -21.89 -24.78 -1.61
CA ALA A 132 -21.14 -23.88 -0.72
C ALA A 132 -20.86 -22.51 -1.33
N ASP A 133 -21.19 -22.30 -2.60
CA ASP A 133 -20.98 -21.06 -3.38
C ASP A 133 -22.16 -20.07 -3.28
N THR A 134 -22.94 -20.13 -2.21
CA THR A 134 -24.15 -19.29 -2.06
C THR A 134 -23.88 -17.90 -1.50
N SER A 135 -22.67 -17.63 -1.05
CA SER A 135 -22.29 -16.35 -0.49
C SER A 135 -21.70 -15.45 -1.54
N GLY A 136 -22.29 -14.57 -2.20
CA GLY A 136 -21.73 -13.64 -3.22
C GLY A 136 -20.32 -13.04 -2.94
N GLN A 137 -19.64 -13.54 -1.90
CA GLN A 137 -18.30 -13.17 -1.46
C GLN A 137 -17.20 -13.55 -2.48
N LEU A 138 -17.40 -14.56 -3.33
CA LEU A 138 -16.48 -14.92 -4.40
C LEU A 138 -16.68 -14.05 -5.66
N GLN A 139 -17.78 -13.33 -5.75
CA GLN A 139 -18.08 -12.43 -6.88
C GLN A 139 -17.46 -11.05 -6.71
N THR A 140 -17.12 -10.67 -5.47
CA THR A 140 -16.48 -9.39 -5.15
C THR A 140 -15.19 -9.64 -4.38
N VAL A 141 -14.14 -8.97 -4.79
CA VAL A 141 -12.82 -9.07 -4.14
C VAL A 141 -12.42 -7.70 -3.63
N ASP A 142 -12.03 -7.65 -2.36
CA ASP A 142 -11.49 -6.41 -1.81
C ASP A 142 -10.15 -6.06 -2.46
N LEU A 143 -10.06 -4.84 -2.94
CA LEU A 143 -8.83 -4.22 -3.42
C LEU A 143 -8.71 -2.83 -2.79
N TYR A 144 -7.64 -2.63 -2.05
CA TYR A 144 -7.35 -1.38 -1.38
C TYR A 144 -6.35 -0.57 -2.18
N THR A 145 -6.44 0.76 -2.08
CA THR A 145 -5.50 1.70 -2.69
C THR A 145 -4.48 2.19 -1.67
N SER A 146 -3.29 2.54 -2.14
CA SER A 146 -2.21 3.00 -1.27
C SER A 146 -1.25 3.95 -1.98
N HIS A 147 -0.60 4.82 -1.23
CA HIS A 147 0.52 5.65 -1.68
C HIS A 147 1.36 6.16 -0.50
N GLU A 148 2.53 6.75 -0.82
CA GLU A 148 3.33 7.48 0.16
C GLU A 148 2.66 8.82 0.47
N GLY A 149 2.42 9.10 1.74
CA GLY A 149 1.87 10.40 2.18
C GLY A 149 2.94 11.48 2.18
N LEU A 150 3.45 11.87 1.00
CA LEU A 150 4.59 12.77 0.87
C LEU A 150 4.22 14.25 0.83
N VAL A 151 3.16 14.63 0.11
CA VAL A 151 2.69 16.02 -0.01
C VAL A 151 1.59 16.25 1.02
N LEU A 152 1.96 16.76 2.19
CA LEU A 152 1.05 16.87 3.33
C LEU A 152 -0.15 17.79 3.07
N GLU A 153 0.01 18.85 2.28
CA GLU A 153 -1.08 19.74 1.90
C GLU A 153 -2.18 19.01 1.09
N TYR A 154 -1.77 18.07 0.23
CA TYR A 154 -2.69 17.21 -0.50
C TYR A 154 -3.42 16.27 0.46
N GLU A 155 -2.69 15.58 1.33
CA GLU A 155 -3.25 14.65 2.30
C GLU A 155 -4.18 15.34 3.29
N GLN A 156 -3.78 16.49 3.83
CA GLN A 156 -4.58 17.28 4.75
C GLN A 156 -5.88 17.75 4.09
N SER A 157 -5.83 18.20 2.84
CA SER A 157 -7.00 18.63 2.07
C SER A 157 -8.04 17.51 1.88
N LEU A 158 -7.62 16.26 1.93
CA LEU A 158 -8.46 15.06 1.79
C LEU A 158 -8.71 14.34 3.11
N THR A 159 -8.26 14.89 4.24
CA THR A 159 -8.52 14.30 5.56
C THR A 159 -9.87 14.80 6.08
N ARG A 160 -10.67 13.86 6.57
CA ARG A 160 -12.04 14.12 7.04
C ARG A 160 -12.27 13.52 8.41
N ARG A 161 -13.07 14.17 9.21
CA ARG A 161 -13.55 13.63 10.48
C ARG A 161 -14.81 12.81 10.24
N LEU A 162 -14.70 11.50 10.38
CA LEU A 162 -15.76 10.53 10.07
C LEU A 162 -16.10 9.69 11.28
N LYS A 163 -17.30 9.11 11.30
CA LYS A 163 -17.65 8.07 12.28
C LYS A 163 -16.73 6.87 12.09
N HIS A 164 -16.38 6.22 13.19
CA HIS A 164 -15.62 4.98 13.11
C HIS A 164 -16.43 3.91 12.35
N PRO A 165 -15.78 3.10 11.50
CA PRO A 165 -16.42 1.96 10.86
C PRO A 165 -17.01 0.99 11.90
N PHE A 166 -18.08 0.29 11.53
CA PHE A 166 -18.68 -0.71 12.41
C PHE A 166 -17.63 -1.76 12.83
N GLY A 167 -17.54 -2.01 14.12
CA GLY A 167 -16.58 -2.96 14.71
C GLY A 167 -15.18 -2.40 14.96
N HIS A 168 -14.88 -1.17 14.51
CA HIS A 168 -13.62 -0.51 14.86
C HIS A 168 -13.71 0.06 16.27
N GLN A 169 -12.76 -0.31 17.12
CA GLN A 169 -12.57 0.26 18.45
C GLN A 169 -11.28 1.06 18.43
N PRO A 170 -11.37 2.39 18.22
CA PRO A 170 -10.18 3.23 18.20
C PRO A 170 -9.52 3.21 19.58
N SER A 171 -8.22 3.24 19.54
CA SER A 171 -7.39 3.26 20.76
C SER A 171 -7.62 4.51 21.62
N GLN A 172 -8.08 5.60 21.02
CA GLN A 172 -8.50 6.84 21.71
C GLN A 172 -9.91 7.21 21.24
N PRO A 173 -10.96 6.60 21.83
CA PRO A 173 -12.31 6.92 21.42
C PRO A 173 -12.63 8.38 21.73
N SER A 174 -13.04 9.11 20.71
CA SER A 174 -13.60 10.45 20.89
C SER A 174 -15.00 10.38 21.49
N ALA A 175 -15.41 11.36 22.28
CA ALA A 175 -16.72 11.41 22.91
C ALA A 175 -17.89 11.34 21.92
N ASP A 176 -17.68 11.73 20.66
CA ASP A 176 -18.69 11.72 19.58
C ASP A 176 -18.54 10.53 18.61
N GLY A 177 -17.67 9.57 18.91
CA GLY A 177 -17.47 8.36 18.10
C GLY A 177 -16.86 8.62 16.71
N LYS A 178 -16.09 9.70 16.55
CA LYS A 178 -15.47 10.09 15.28
C LYS A 178 -13.96 10.16 15.38
N GLY A 179 -13.28 9.80 14.29
CA GLY A 179 -11.83 9.96 14.11
C GLY A 179 -11.49 10.69 12.83
N TRP A 180 -10.21 11.07 12.68
CA TRP A 180 -9.69 11.67 11.48
C TRP A 180 -9.20 10.59 10.51
N TYR A 181 -9.74 10.59 9.31
CA TYR A 181 -9.39 9.62 8.27
C TYR A 181 -8.86 10.37 7.04
N ASN A 182 -7.70 9.92 6.56
CA ASN A 182 -7.27 10.27 5.22
C ASN A 182 -8.18 9.56 4.21
N THR A 183 -8.79 10.30 3.29
CA THR A 183 -9.68 9.77 2.27
C THR A 183 -9.05 9.75 0.87
N SER A 184 -7.75 10.05 0.76
CA SER A 184 -7.01 9.96 -0.51
C SER A 184 -6.68 8.50 -0.89
N ALA A 185 -6.52 7.63 0.11
CA ALA A 185 -6.33 6.19 -0.05
C ALA A 185 -6.76 5.42 1.21
N HIS A 186 -6.86 4.09 1.12
CA HIS A 186 -7.15 3.24 2.27
C HIS A 186 -5.93 3.07 3.18
N PHE A 187 -4.75 2.96 2.58
CA PHE A 187 -3.49 2.74 3.26
C PHE A 187 -2.44 3.73 2.75
N ILE A 188 -1.80 4.46 3.64
CA ILE A 188 -0.72 5.39 3.30
C ILE A 188 0.50 5.10 4.16
N TRP A 189 1.69 5.47 3.68
CA TRP A 189 2.92 5.20 4.43
C TRP A 189 3.82 6.42 4.56
N ILE A 190 4.58 6.42 5.66
CA ILE A 190 5.70 7.33 5.90
C ILE A 190 6.89 6.83 5.10
N GLY A 191 7.46 7.69 4.25
CA GLY A 191 8.66 7.39 3.48
C GLY A 191 9.92 7.37 4.35
N ASP A 192 10.96 6.69 3.88
CA ASP A 192 12.25 6.61 4.58
C ASP A 192 12.93 7.98 4.77
N ARG A 193 12.62 8.96 3.91
CA ARG A 193 13.14 10.33 3.95
C ARG A 193 12.29 11.30 4.78
N THR A 194 11.13 10.88 5.24
CA THR A 194 10.15 11.75 5.93
C THR A 194 9.72 11.21 7.30
N ARG A 195 10.53 10.31 7.86
CA ARG A 195 10.26 9.62 9.14
C ARG A 195 10.90 10.30 10.36
N GLN A 196 11.43 11.51 10.21
CA GLN A 196 12.00 12.26 11.34
C GLN A 196 10.96 12.44 12.45
N ILE A 197 11.32 12.08 13.67
CA ILE A 197 10.40 12.02 14.82
C ILE A 197 9.65 13.33 15.01
N GLU A 198 10.36 14.47 14.94
CA GLU A 198 9.77 15.81 15.08
C GLU A 198 9.23 16.40 13.76
N GLY A 199 9.19 15.56 12.70
CA GLY A 199 8.78 16.01 11.38
C GLY A 199 7.26 16.07 11.22
N GLY A 200 6.80 16.98 10.37
CA GLY A 200 5.36 17.17 10.08
C GLY A 200 4.68 15.91 9.55
N HIS A 201 5.42 15.01 8.88
CA HIS A 201 4.87 13.74 8.41
C HIS A 201 4.50 12.82 9.58
N VAL A 202 5.40 12.64 10.55
CA VAL A 202 5.13 11.82 11.73
C VAL A 202 3.96 12.38 12.52
N GLU A 203 3.91 13.69 12.70
CA GLU A 203 2.79 14.36 13.38
C GLU A 203 1.47 14.18 12.64
N TYR A 204 1.46 14.29 11.32
CA TYR A 204 0.27 14.03 10.51
C TYR A 204 -0.23 12.57 10.67
N PHE A 205 0.69 11.60 10.56
CA PHE A 205 0.35 10.18 10.66
C PHE A 205 -0.10 9.77 12.07
N ARG A 206 0.40 10.45 13.11
CA ARG A 206 -0.07 10.28 14.48
C ARG A 206 -1.56 10.63 14.64
N GLY A 207 -2.05 11.58 13.84
CA GLY A 207 -3.41 12.13 13.95
C GLY A 207 -4.49 11.38 13.17
N ILE A 208 -4.16 10.36 12.38
CA ILE A 208 -5.14 9.66 11.52
C ILE A 208 -5.42 8.24 11.98
N GLU A 209 -6.63 7.77 11.70
CA GLU A 209 -7.11 6.44 12.09
C GLU A 209 -6.85 5.35 11.04
N ASN A 210 -6.45 5.72 9.84
CA ASN A 210 -6.11 4.74 8.80
C ASN A 210 -5.04 3.75 9.28
N PRO A 211 -5.05 2.49 8.82
CA PRO A 211 -3.85 1.67 8.88
C PRO A 211 -2.74 2.33 8.06
N ILE A 212 -1.53 2.35 8.61
CA ILE A 212 -0.39 3.06 8.04
C ILE A 212 0.82 2.15 7.85
N GLY A 213 1.65 2.51 6.87
CA GLY A 213 2.95 1.91 6.65
C GLY A 213 4.10 2.81 7.11
N ILE A 214 5.22 2.20 7.44
CA ILE A 214 6.48 2.88 7.72
C ILE A 214 7.58 2.21 6.94
N LYS A 215 8.31 2.99 6.13
CA LYS A 215 9.50 2.50 5.44
C LYS A 215 10.66 2.35 6.42
N VAL A 216 11.24 1.16 6.48
CA VAL A 216 12.36 0.82 7.36
C VAL A 216 13.57 0.45 6.51
N GLY A 217 14.52 1.38 6.43
CA GLY A 217 15.75 1.23 5.65
C GLY A 217 17.00 1.01 6.52
N PRO A 218 18.18 0.87 5.89
CA PRO A 218 19.44 0.61 6.59
C PRO A 218 19.88 1.69 7.57
N SER A 219 19.37 2.91 7.45
CA SER A 219 19.68 4.02 8.36
C SER A 219 18.78 4.07 9.60
N MET A 220 17.75 3.23 9.70
CA MET A 220 16.86 3.16 10.86
C MET A 220 17.60 2.49 12.02
N LYS A 221 17.59 3.11 13.19
CA LYS A 221 18.07 2.51 14.44
C LYS A 221 16.92 1.83 15.17
N ASN A 222 17.25 0.87 16.04
CA ASN A 222 16.24 0.12 16.80
C ASN A 222 15.44 1.01 17.75
N ASP A 223 16.12 1.92 18.44
CA ASP A 223 15.51 2.89 19.36
C ASP A 223 14.61 3.88 18.63
N GLU A 224 15.09 4.42 17.51
CA GLU A 224 14.30 5.30 16.64
C GLU A 224 13.04 4.62 16.11
N LEU A 225 13.13 3.33 15.72
CA LEU A 225 11.98 2.56 15.26
C LEU A 225 10.93 2.40 16.36
N VAL A 226 11.36 2.06 17.57
CA VAL A 226 10.44 1.88 18.71
C VAL A 226 9.80 3.21 19.08
N GLU A 227 10.57 4.29 19.17
CA GLU A 227 10.05 5.63 19.44
C GLU A 227 9.01 6.08 18.39
N LEU A 228 9.30 5.85 17.12
CA LEU A 228 8.34 6.14 16.04
C LEU A 228 7.04 5.36 16.20
N LEU A 229 7.12 4.07 16.55
CA LEU A 229 5.95 3.24 16.82
C LEU A 229 5.12 3.75 18.01
N ASP A 230 5.78 4.15 19.10
CA ASP A 230 5.11 4.71 20.28
C ASP A 230 4.40 6.03 19.97
N ILE A 231 4.93 6.83 19.04
CA ILE A 231 4.29 8.09 18.61
C ILE A 231 3.06 7.82 17.73
N VAL A 232 3.18 6.97 16.71
CA VAL A 232 2.10 6.79 15.72
C VAL A 232 1.08 5.73 16.12
N ASN A 233 1.38 4.91 17.13
CA ASN A 233 0.48 3.88 17.65
C ASN A 233 0.66 3.71 19.18
N PRO A 234 0.42 4.75 19.98
CA PRO A 234 0.71 4.76 21.42
C PRO A 234 -0.07 3.70 22.22
N THR A 235 -1.20 3.29 21.72
CA THR A 235 -2.05 2.27 22.37
C THR A 235 -1.81 0.86 21.86
N LYS A 236 -0.84 0.69 20.95
CA LYS A 236 -0.43 -0.60 20.37
C LYS A 236 -1.60 -1.34 19.70
N GLU A 237 -2.43 -0.57 18.99
CA GLU A 237 -3.56 -1.10 18.22
C GLU A 237 -3.08 -2.13 17.19
N ILE A 238 -3.68 -3.33 17.23
CA ILE A 238 -3.35 -4.43 16.32
C ILE A 238 -3.93 -4.11 14.93
N GLY A 239 -3.11 -4.29 13.89
CA GLY A 239 -3.51 -4.02 12.50
C GLY A 239 -3.27 -2.57 12.05
N LYS A 240 -2.88 -1.65 12.94
CA LYS A 240 -2.59 -0.26 12.62
C LYS A 240 -1.32 -0.10 11.80
N ILE A 241 -0.25 -0.83 12.13
CA ILE A 241 1.10 -0.61 11.61
C ILE A 241 1.57 -1.74 10.69
N THR A 242 2.07 -1.35 9.52
CA THR A 242 2.86 -2.22 8.63
C THR A 242 4.26 -1.65 8.48
N LEU A 243 5.28 -2.40 8.86
CA LEU A 243 6.68 -2.06 8.64
C LEU A 243 7.12 -2.59 7.27
N ILE A 244 7.49 -1.67 6.38
CA ILE A 244 7.86 -1.97 4.98
C ILE A 244 9.38 -1.90 4.88
N THR A 245 10.04 -3.06 4.99
CA THR A 245 11.49 -3.17 5.00
C THR A 245 12.10 -2.96 3.62
N ARG A 246 13.20 -2.21 3.55
CA ARG A 246 13.95 -1.90 2.33
C ARG A 246 15.46 -1.87 2.58
N TYR A 247 16.03 -3.01 2.96
CA TYR A 247 17.47 -3.08 3.29
C TYR A 247 18.36 -3.41 2.08
N GLY A 248 17.78 -3.94 1.00
CA GLY A 248 18.52 -4.59 -0.07
C GLY A 248 18.98 -5.99 0.31
N ALA A 249 19.35 -6.79 -0.69
CA ALA A 249 19.73 -8.20 -0.48
C ALA A 249 20.97 -8.37 0.43
N GLU A 250 21.91 -7.44 0.34
CA GLU A 250 23.19 -7.54 1.10
C GLU A 250 23.07 -7.24 2.60
N LYS A 251 22.05 -6.45 3.00
CA LYS A 251 21.93 -5.95 4.38
C LYS A 251 20.78 -6.57 5.17
N VAL A 252 19.85 -7.24 4.51
CA VAL A 252 18.63 -7.76 5.15
C VAL A 252 18.95 -8.74 6.27
N GLU A 253 19.89 -9.66 6.08
CA GLU A 253 20.26 -10.67 7.08
C GLU A 253 20.85 -10.06 8.34
N SER A 254 21.68 -9.03 8.20
CA SER A 254 22.35 -8.40 9.35
C SER A 254 21.45 -7.43 10.14
N MET A 255 20.37 -6.91 9.53
CA MET A 255 19.58 -5.82 10.13
C MET A 255 18.17 -6.23 10.55
N LEU A 256 17.49 -7.06 9.75
CA LEU A 256 16.09 -7.38 9.98
C LEU A 256 15.86 -8.04 11.35
N GLY A 257 16.74 -8.97 11.76
CA GLY A 257 16.62 -9.67 13.03
C GLY A 257 16.62 -8.73 14.24
N ALA A 258 17.52 -7.75 14.26
CA ALA A 258 17.60 -6.76 15.33
C ALA A 258 16.35 -5.88 15.42
N HIS A 259 15.80 -5.43 14.29
CA HIS A 259 14.55 -4.67 14.27
C HIS A 259 13.35 -5.51 14.73
N ILE A 260 13.26 -6.78 14.35
CA ILE A 260 12.20 -7.69 14.81
C ILE A 260 12.24 -7.83 16.34
N GLU A 261 13.42 -8.07 16.92
CA GLU A 261 13.56 -8.22 18.36
C GLU A 261 13.26 -6.92 19.12
N ALA A 262 13.67 -5.76 18.60
CA ALA A 262 13.33 -4.46 19.18
C ALA A 262 11.82 -4.22 19.21
N VAL A 263 11.13 -4.49 18.10
CA VAL A 263 9.67 -4.34 18.01
C VAL A 263 8.95 -5.32 18.92
N LYS A 264 9.39 -6.57 19.01
CA LYS A 264 8.83 -7.53 19.97
C LYS A 264 9.01 -7.07 21.42
N ALA A 265 10.21 -6.60 21.78
CA ALA A 265 10.50 -6.11 23.13
C ALA A 265 9.64 -4.89 23.50
N SER A 266 9.31 -4.04 22.55
CA SER A 266 8.43 -2.89 22.76
C SER A 266 6.95 -3.26 22.99
N GLY A 267 6.54 -4.48 22.64
CA GLY A 267 5.16 -4.95 22.74
C GLY A 267 4.23 -4.48 21.64
N HIS A 268 4.74 -3.85 20.57
CA HIS A 268 3.97 -3.56 19.37
C HIS A 268 3.75 -4.82 18.52
N ILE A 269 2.54 -4.98 18.02
CA ILE A 269 2.19 -6.04 17.06
C ILE A 269 2.03 -5.39 15.69
N VAL A 270 2.91 -5.73 14.75
CA VAL A 270 3.00 -5.12 13.42
C VAL A 270 2.94 -6.17 12.32
N VAL A 271 2.56 -5.75 11.12
CA VAL A 271 2.73 -6.54 9.89
C VAL A 271 4.10 -6.22 9.31
N TRP A 272 4.88 -7.24 8.96
CA TRP A 272 6.13 -7.10 8.24
C TRP A 272 5.93 -7.33 6.75
N GLN A 273 6.39 -6.38 5.95
CA GLN A 273 6.34 -6.42 4.49
C GLN A 273 7.71 -6.12 3.91
N CYS A 274 8.11 -6.87 2.89
CA CYS A 274 9.35 -6.60 2.14
C CYS A 274 9.06 -5.71 0.92
N ASP A 275 9.84 -4.66 0.75
CA ASP A 275 9.98 -3.90 -0.50
C ASP A 275 11.27 -4.36 -1.21
N PRO A 276 11.18 -5.22 -2.23
CA PRO A 276 12.36 -5.78 -2.89
C PRO A 276 12.97 -4.83 -3.92
N MET A 277 12.36 -3.67 -4.18
CA MET A 277 12.74 -2.75 -5.26
C MET A 277 13.65 -1.62 -4.80
N HIS A 278 13.71 -1.37 -3.50
CA HIS A 278 14.52 -0.31 -2.90
C HIS A 278 15.50 -0.91 -1.89
N GLY A 279 16.76 -0.55 -2.01
CA GLY A 279 17.80 -1.00 -1.11
C GLY A 279 18.92 0.02 -0.99
#